data_66a0238e94b9814ce7e981fdbbb35962
#
_entry.id   66a0238e94b9814ce7e981fdbbb35962
#
_cell.length_a   1.000
_cell.length_b   1.000
_cell.length_c   1.000
_cell.angle_alpha   90.00
_cell.angle_beta   90.00
_cell.angle_gamma   90.00
#
_symmetry.space_group_name_H-M   'P 1'
#
loop_
_entity.id
_entity.type
_entity.pdbx_description
1 polymer ?
#
loop_
_entity_poly.entity_id
_entity_poly.type
_entity_poly.pdbx_seq_one_letter_code
_entity_poly.pdbx_strand_id
1 'polypeptide(L)'
;MFRLRLAVVAAAALLLIPLTACTGRSDTEVVRSFLDALAAGNVAAAAGETDSPQQAQRSLEASHRQLEPESVSTSLLGIRETGGGEQVADYEITWRFGDGQDWRYRSRAPLTDTDDGRKVRWSPAVLHPQLEPGQTLARRQQQPLLSPVLDRDGVPLMSPDQVVSITLDPKQAGDVAAVAGSLADALGEIEPSITQQSILDGVEQNPDSPYSVVSLRRDDYERVKDRIHDLPGVRFPVQDRLLATESGYASQALSGVSQLATEQATERAGWKVVALDRSGAEVRELHATDSQPAPVTETTLSDRVQRAAERAVDPVPQAAMLVAVQPSTGELLAVAQNEPADAQGSLALSGQYPPGSTFKTVTATAVLESGAAGIDTPVECPPTKTFNGRVIPNDEEFDLGTVPLRTAFAHSCNTTFAQLAVDQEPGSLPEAAEKLGLGVDFEMPGAVTITGNVPRSEDTVQRAENGIGQGKVVASPFGMALVAASAANGSMPVPKLIRGSETEADAAPPPLAPEAADQLRAMMREVVTGGTATRLQGAGEVAGKTGTAQYGDGSRAHGWFIGYRDDLAFAVLITDAGSSGPAVDLAGDFLNGL
;
A
#
# COMPACT_ATOMS: atom_id res chain seq x y z
N MET A 1 2.18 10.33 -97.31
CA MET A 1 1.65 11.46 -98.13
C MET A 1 1.81 12.73 -97.35
N PHE A 2 2.69 13.59 -97.89
CA PHE A 2 2.57 15.07 -98.06
C PHE A 2 2.12 15.88 -96.82
N ARG A 3 2.75 16.99 -96.46
CA ARG A 3 3.79 17.95 -96.94
C ARG A 3 4.21 18.80 -95.76
N LEU A 4 5.43 18.90 -95.45
CA LEU A 4 6.35 20.05 -95.48
C LEU A 4 5.72 21.44 -95.69
N ARG A 5 5.87 22.34 -94.73
CA ARG A 5 6.15 23.77 -95.00
C ARG A 5 6.99 24.41 -93.83
N LEU A 6 8.14 24.83 -94.23
CA LEU A 6 9.06 25.70 -93.56
C LEU A 6 8.44 27.13 -93.43
N ALA A 7 8.66 27.82 -92.31
CA ALA A 7 8.71 29.27 -92.25
C ALA A 7 9.71 29.76 -91.19
N VAL A 8 10.69 30.45 -91.67
CA VAL A 8 11.71 31.13 -90.93
C VAL A 8 11.12 32.47 -90.41
N VAL A 9 11.38 32.84 -89.11
CA VAL A 9 11.41 34.30 -88.75
C VAL A 9 12.21 34.46 -87.42
N ALA A 10 13.28 35.24 -87.57
CA ALA A 10 13.90 36.24 -86.73
C ALA A 10 14.09 36.08 -85.23
N ALA A 11 15.34 35.98 -84.83
CA ALA A 11 15.86 36.19 -83.50
C ALA A 11 15.64 37.66 -83.03
N ALA A 12 14.96 37.80 -81.86
CA ALA A 12 15.06 39.00 -81.04
C ALA A 12 15.63 38.58 -79.67
N ALA A 13 16.88 38.88 -79.44
CA ALA A 13 17.55 38.70 -78.14
C ALA A 13 16.98 39.72 -77.14
N LEU A 14 16.08 39.32 -76.25
CA LEU A 14 15.75 40.06 -75.04
C LEU A 14 16.74 39.58 -73.94
N LEU A 15 17.61 40.53 -73.55
CA LEU A 15 18.37 40.37 -72.30
C LEU A 15 17.39 40.34 -71.10
N LEU A 16 17.09 39.18 -70.55
CA LEU A 16 16.51 39.01 -69.26
C LEU A 16 17.65 39.18 -68.23
N ILE A 17 17.74 40.35 -67.61
CA ILE A 17 18.48 40.55 -66.38
C ILE A 17 17.74 39.73 -65.29
N PRO A 18 18.36 38.78 -64.62
CA PRO A 18 17.74 38.19 -63.47
C PRO A 18 17.76 39.26 -62.35
N LEU A 19 16.59 39.81 -62.02
CA LEU A 19 16.41 40.44 -60.72
C LEU A 19 16.52 39.30 -59.68
N THR A 20 17.71 39.15 -59.12
CA THR A 20 17.86 38.46 -57.82
C THR A 20 17.17 39.34 -56.79
N ALA A 21 15.86 39.19 -56.67
CA ALA A 21 15.16 39.65 -55.50
C ALA A 21 15.75 38.83 -54.33
N CYS A 22 16.53 39.46 -53.48
CA CYS A 22 16.79 38.96 -52.13
C CYS A 22 15.43 38.90 -51.44
N THR A 23 14.72 37.79 -51.57
CA THR A 23 13.53 37.49 -50.75
C THR A 23 14.01 37.08 -49.38
N GLY A 24 14.42 38.07 -48.58
CA GLY A 24 14.58 37.85 -47.14
C GLY A 24 13.25 37.36 -46.61
N ARG A 25 13.27 36.34 -45.75
CA ARG A 25 12.08 35.84 -45.05
C ARG A 25 11.38 37.00 -44.36
N SER A 26 10.07 37.08 -44.46
CA SER A 26 9.27 38.09 -43.76
C SER A 26 9.32 37.89 -42.25
N ASP A 27 9.11 38.93 -41.45
CA ASP A 27 9.02 38.86 -39.99
C ASP A 27 8.02 37.77 -39.54
N THR A 28 6.88 37.70 -40.23
CA THR A 28 5.84 36.67 -39.94
C THR A 28 6.33 35.26 -40.20
N GLU A 29 7.11 35.01 -41.25
CA GLU A 29 7.67 33.67 -41.57
C GLU A 29 8.71 33.25 -40.54
N VAL A 30 9.59 34.15 -40.10
CA VAL A 30 10.59 33.84 -39.06
C VAL A 30 9.92 33.49 -37.73
N VAL A 31 8.95 34.31 -37.30
CA VAL A 31 8.24 34.10 -36.04
C VAL A 31 7.41 32.79 -36.09
N ARG A 32 6.71 32.53 -37.18
CA ARG A 32 5.95 31.27 -37.34
C ARG A 32 6.87 30.07 -37.31
N SER A 33 8.01 30.12 -38.00
CA SER A 33 8.98 29.00 -37.98
C SER A 33 9.49 28.73 -36.56
N PHE A 34 9.79 29.77 -35.79
CA PHE A 34 10.17 29.67 -34.39
C PHE A 34 9.04 29.02 -33.54
N LEU A 35 7.82 29.54 -33.67
CA LEU A 35 6.66 29.10 -32.89
C LEU A 35 6.23 27.67 -33.25
N ASP A 36 6.22 27.32 -34.52
CA ASP A 36 5.89 26.00 -35.02
C ASP A 36 6.92 24.94 -34.55
N ALA A 37 8.22 25.32 -34.57
CA ALA A 37 9.27 24.46 -34.05
C ALA A 37 9.15 24.26 -32.51
N LEU A 38 8.81 25.32 -31.78
CA LEU A 38 8.56 25.26 -30.33
C LEU A 38 7.34 24.35 -30.02
N ALA A 39 6.25 24.51 -30.78
CA ALA A 39 5.05 23.68 -30.63
C ALA A 39 5.31 22.19 -30.97
N ALA A 40 6.16 21.92 -31.94
CA ALA A 40 6.57 20.58 -32.31
C ALA A 40 7.59 19.92 -31.33
N GLY A 41 8.02 20.66 -30.29
CA GLY A 41 9.08 20.17 -29.38
C GLY A 41 10.47 20.12 -30.04
N ASN A 42 10.61 20.66 -31.25
CA ASN A 42 11.89 20.69 -31.96
C ASN A 42 12.75 21.88 -31.51
N VAL A 43 13.35 21.72 -30.33
CA VAL A 43 14.14 22.74 -29.65
C VAL A 43 15.29 23.25 -30.50
N ALA A 44 15.98 22.38 -31.25
CA ALA A 44 17.10 22.77 -32.11
C ALA A 44 16.64 23.64 -33.26
N ALA A 45 15.51 23.35 -33.91
CA ALA A 45 14.94 24.16 -34.96
C ALA A 45 14.48 25.53 -34.43
N ALA A 46 13.78 25.55 -33.27
CA ALA A 46 13.38 26.82 -32.65
C ALA A 46 14.58 27.70 -32.30
N ALA A 47 15.63 27.12 -31.71
CA ALA A 47 16.88 27.83 -31.41
C ALA A 47 17.55 28.36 -32.66
N GLY A 48 17.52 27.64 -33.78
CA GLY A 48 18.08 28.06 -35.07
C GLY A 48 17.43 29.32 -35.65
N GLU A 49 16.21 29.67 -35.24
CA GLU A 49 15.52 30.90 -35.64
C GLU A 49 15.89 32.12 -34.78
N THR A 50 16.82 31.97 -33.83
CA THR A 50 17.25 33.03 -32.90
C THR A 50 18.63 33.57 -33.28
N ASP A 51 18.96 34.80 -32.82
CA ASP A 51 20.28 35.42 -32.94
C ASP A 51 21.36 34.75 -32.03
N SER A 52 20.95 33.92 -31.09
CA SER A 52 21.83 33.24 -30.13
C SER A 52 21.48 31.75 -30.00
N PRO A 53 21.63 30.92 -31.07
CA PRO A 53 21.12 29.56 -31.15
C PRO A 53 21.57 28.64 -30.01
N GLN A 54 22.86 28.70 -29.64
CA GLN A 54 23.40 27.84 -28.58
C GLN A 54 22.84 28.17 -27.20
N GLN A 55 22.60 29.46 -26.91
CA GLN A 55 22.03 29.88 -25.64
C GLN A 55 20.52 29.53 -25.60
N ALA A 56 19.82 29.77 -26.68
CA ALA A 56 18.41 29.44 -26.86
C ALA A 56 18.21 27.93 -26.66
N GLN A 57 19.00 27.11 -27.36
CA GLN A 57 18.89 25.66 -27.29
C GLN A 57 19.04 25.15 -25.86
N ARG A 58 20.09 25.54 -25.12
CA ARG A 58 20.29 25.12 -23.71
C ARG A 58 19.12 25.50 -22.81
N SER A 59 18.59 26.74 -22.94
CA SER A 59 17.50 27.22 -22.11
C SER A 59 16.18 26.50 -22.44
N LEU A 60 15.89 26.30 -23.72
CA LEU A 60 14.68 25.61 -24.20
C LEU A 60 14.73 24.13 -23.82
N GLU A 61 15.86 23.41 -24.01
CA GLU A 61 16.03 22.01 -23.63
C GLU A 61 15.86 21.81 -22.12
N ALA A 62 16.48 22.67 -21.30
CA ALA A 62 16.35 22.59 -19.85
C ALA A 62 14.91 22.83 -19.41
N SER A 63 14.23 23.84 -19.98
CA SER A 63 12.83 24.13 -19.65
C SER A 63 11.89 23.01 -20.12
N HIS A 64 12.04 22.52 -21.35
CA HIS A 64 11.20 21.45 -21.89
C HIS A 64 11.34 20.15 -21.07
N ARG A 65 12.57 19.79 -20.71
CA ARG A 65 12.85 18.61 -19.88
C ARG A 65 12.27 18.71 -18.46
N GLN A 66 12.24 19.94 -17.87
CA GLN A 66 11.76 20.15 -16.51
C GLN A 66 10.26 20.45 -16.42
N LEU A 67 9.64 20.87 -17.53
CA LEU A 67 8.20 21.01 -17.64
C LEU A 67 7.51 19.70 -17.99
N GLU A 68 8.17 18.82 -18.75
CA GLU A 68 7.63 17.53 -19.22
C GLU A 68 6.23 17.67 -19.84
N PRO A 69 6.04 18.57 -20.83
CA PRO A 69 4.72 18.77 -21.42
C PRO A 69 4.31 17.59 -22.29
N GLU A 70 3.04 17.21 -22.24
CA GLU A 70 2.44 16.27 -23.20
C GLU A 70 2.36 16.88 -24.59
N SER A 71 2.01 18.18 -24.66
CA SER A 71 2.02 18.94 -25.91
C SER A 71 2.18 20.44 -25.65
N VAL A 72 2.65 21.14 -26.67
CA VAL A 72 2.77 22.60 -26.67
C VAL A 72 2.01 23.15 -27.87
N SER A 73 1.25 24.20 -27.69
CA SER A 73 0.63 24.94 -28.79
C SER A 73 0.92 26.41 -28.70
N THR A 74 1.08 27.06 -29.86
CA THR A 74 1.41 28.47 -29.99
C THR A 74 0.45 29.17 -30.94
N SER A 75 0.22 30.45 -30.74
CA SER A 75 -0.60 31.29 -31.62
C SER A 75 0.01 32.68 -31.75
N LEU A 76 0.41 33.05 -32.96
CA LEU A 76 0.87 34.41 -33.25
C LEU A 76 -0.33 35.37 -33.21
N LEU A 77 -0.28 36.35 -32.32
CA LEU A 77 -1.33 37.39 -32.16
C LEU A 77 -1.12 38.59 -33.08
N GLY A 78 0.13 38.92 -33.37
CA GLY A 78 0.50 40.02 -34.28
C GLY A 78 1.95 40.44 -34.14
N ILE A 79 2.41 41.23 -35.09
CA ILE A 79 3.73 41.90 -35.04
C ILE A 79 3.48 43.39 -35.04
N ARG A 80 4.13 44.10 -34.13
CA ARG A 80 4.02 45.57 -34.00
C ARG A 80 5.38 46.20 -33.88
N GLU A 81 5.46 47.44 -34.34
CA GLU A 81 6.63 48.30 -34.17
C GLU A 81 6.55 48.99 -32.80
N THR A 82 7.65 49.01 -32.08
CA THR A 82 7.79 49.76 -30.82
C THR A 82 8.22 51.19 -31.10
N GLY A 83 8.10 52.11 -30.12
CA GLY A 83 8.49 53.51 -30.26
C GLY A 83 9.96 53.76 -30.62
N GLY A 84 10.80 52.71 -30.66
CA GLY A 84 12.21 52.76 -31.10
C GLY A 84 12.46 52.14 -32.48
N GLY A 85 11.42 51.77 -33.25
CA GLY A 85 11.56 51.13 -34.56
C GLY A 85 11.82 49.60 -34.51
N GLU A 86 11.85 49.00 -33.32
CA GLU A 86 12.03 47.58 -33.16
C GLU A 86 10.72 46.83 -33.42
N GLN A 87 10.78 45.74 -34.20
CA GLN A 87 9.64 44.85 -34.43
C GLN A 87 9.54 43.81 -33.32
N VAL A 88 8.36 43.63 -32.74
CA VAL A 88 8.09 42.70 -31.68
C VAL A 88 6.85 41.86 -32.03
N ALA A 89 6.98 40.56 -32.04
CA ALA A 89 5.87 39.60 -32.17
C ALA A 89 5.25 39.34 -30.80
N ASP A 90 3.95 39.58 -30.68
CA ASP A 90 3.14 39.15 -29.54
C ASP A 90 2.52 37.76 -29.88
N TYR A 91 2.63 36.79 -28.99
CA TYR A 91 2.09 35.46 -29.18
C TYR A 91 1.55 34.86 -27.87
N GLU A 92 0.70 33.85 -27.99
CA GLU A 92 0.19 33.06 -26.91
C GLU A 92 0.81 31.66 -26.98
N ILE A 93 1.19 31.11 -25.85
CA ILE A 93 1.67 29.74 -25.69
C ILE A 93 0.83 29.01 -24.65
N THR A 94 0.51 27.73 -24.93
CA THR A 94 -0.20 26.84 -24.04
C THR A 94 0.62 25.56 -23.89
N TRP A 95 0.99 25.26 -22.67
CA TRP A 95 1.61 24.00 -22.26
C TRP A 95 0.53 23.10 -21.71
N ARG A 96 0.43 21.85 -22.20
CA ARG A 96 -0.46 20.82 -21.69
C ARG A 96 0.36 19.76 -21.01
N PHE A 97 -0.06 19.38 -19.79
CA PHE A 97 0.69 18.48 -18.93
C PHE A 97 -0.02 17.13 -18.65
N GLY A 98 -1.06 16.80 -19.42
CA GLY A 98 -1.96 15.69 -19.12
C GLY A 98 -3.05 16.08 -18.11
N ASP A 99 -4.03 15.19 -17.92
CA ASP A 99 -5.14 15.33 -16.95
C ASP A 99 -5.87 16.68 -16.98
N GLY A 100 -5.88 17.36 -18.14
CA GLY A 100 -6.50 18.66 -18.32
C GLY A 100 -5.75 19.83 -17.67
N GLN A 101 -4.51 19.63 -17.28
CA GLN A 101 -3.66 20.67 -16.69
C GLN A 101 -3.02 21.50 -17.78
N ASP A 102 -3.62 22.65 -18.09
CA ASP A 102 -3.14 23.58 -19.09
C ASP A 102 -2.56 24.85 -18.44
N TRP A 103 -1.39 25.28 -18.90
CA TRP A 103 -0.82 26.58 -18.56
C TRP A 103 -0.72 27.47 -19.78
N ARG A 104 -1.49 28.55 -19.79
CA ARG A 104 -1.58 29.51 -20.91
C ARG A 104 -1.13 30.89 -20.48
N TYR A 105 -0.30 31.51 -21.31
CA TYR A 105 0.13 32.90 -21.13
C TYR A 105 0.53 33.54 -22.46
N ARG A 106 0.70 34.84 -22.42
CA ARG A 106 1.22 35.63 -23.56
C ARG A 106 2.68 35.98 -23.36
N SER A 107 3.46 35.88 -24.44
CA SER A 107 4.86 36.25 -24.46
C SER A 107 5.18 37.09 -25.69
N ARG A 108 6.44 37.52 -25.78
CA ARG A 108 6.93 38.43 -26.83
C ARG A 108 8.25 37.94 -27.37
N ALA A 109 8.39 38.07 -28.70
CA ALA A 109 9.62 37.78 -29.42
C ALA A 109 10.07 39.04 -30.16
N PRO A 110 11.03 39.83 -29.63
CA PRO A 110 11.66 40.91 -30.38
C PRO A 110 12.42 40.37 -31.57
N LEU A 111 12.45 41.10 -32.68
CA LEU A 111 13.14 40.72 -33.91
C LEU A 111 14.38 41.61 -34.12
N THR A 112 15.43 41.00 -34.68
CA THR A 112 16.67 41.70 -34.99
C THR A 112 17.21 41.25 -36.34
N ASP A 113 17.97 42.12 -37.00
CA ASP A 113 18.71 41.77 -38.21
C ASP A 113 20.08 41.22 -37.83
N THR A 114 20.48 40.14 -38.51
CA THR A 114 21.78 39.49 -38.40
C THR A 114 22.38 39.32 -39.80
N ASP A 115 23.65 38.94 -39.88
CA ASP A 115 24.30 38.61 -41.15
C ASP A 115 23.60 37.48 -41.92
N ASP A 116 22.90 36.57 -41.18
CA ASP A 116 22.12 35.47 -41.72
C ASP A 116 20.64 35.84 -41.99
N GLY A 117 20.28 37.11 -41.91
CA GLY A 117 18.95 37.64 -42.12
C GLY A 117 18.18 37.92 -40.82
N ARG A 118 16.85 38.03 -40.94
CA ARG A 118 15.96 38.34 -39.83
C ARG A 118 15.87 37.17 -38.84
N LYS A 119 16.02 37.45 -37.54
CA LYS A 119 16.00 36.45 -36.45
C LYS A 119 15.21 36.94 -35.24
N VAL A 120 14.78 36.02 -34.38
CA VAL A 120 14.26 36.33 -33.04
C VAL A 120 15.44 36.72 -32.15
N ARG A 121 15.40 37.91 -31.53
CA ARG A 121 16.39 38.30 -30.51
C ARG A 121 16.15 37.47 -29.24
N TRP A 122 17.08 36.57 -28.96
CA TRP A 122 16.93 35.64 -27.86
C TRP A 122 17.16 36.29 -26.50
N SER A 123 16.23 36.00 -25.58
CA SER A 123 16.40 36.06 -24.14
C SER A 123 15.43 35.07 -23.50
N PRO A 124 15.64 34.63 -22.26
CA PRO A 124 14.66 33.76 -21.58
C PRO A 124 13.25 34.36 -21.54
N ALA A 125 13.14 35.69 -21.54
CA ALA A 125 11.86 36.40 -21.59
C ALA A 125 11.05 36.12 -22.88
N VAL A 126 11.69 35.62 -23.94
CA VAL A 126 10.98 35.12 -25.13
C VAL A 126 10.17 33.90 -24.76
N LEU A 127 10.70 32.98 -23.93
CA LEU A 127 9.96 31.83 -23.48
C LEU A 127 8.86 32.18 -22.47
N HIS A 128 9.19 33.00 -21.44
CA HIS A 128 8.21 33.52 -20.49
C HIS A 128 8.61 34.92 -20.02
N PRO A 129 7.68 35.93 -20.03
CA PRO A 129 8.03 37.35 -19.81
C PRO A 129 8.74 37.66 -18.49
N GLN A 130 8.60 36.82 -17.49
CA GLN A 130 9.19 37.01 -16.15
C GLN A 130 10.50 36.24 -15.94
N LEU A 131 11.02 35.56 -16.98
CA LEU A 131 12.31 34.90 -16.89
C LEU A 131 13.45 35.89 -17.08
N GLU A 132 14.46 35.80 -16.26
CA GLU A 132 15.70 36.57 -16.30
C GLU A 132 16.85 35.74 -16.92
N PRO A 133 17.97 36.38 -17.31
CA PRO A 133 19.11 35.68 -17.87
C PRO A 133 19.64 34.56 -16.97
N GLY A 134 19.70 33.37 -17.53
CA GLY A 134 20.16 32.16 -16.82
C GLY A 134 19.08 31.41 -16.08
N GLN A 135 17.83 31.87 -16.12
CA GLN A 135 16.69 31.15 -15.55
C GLN A 135 16.06 30.19 -16.57
N THR A 136 15.41 29.16 -16.07
CA THR A 136 14.66 28.16 -16.82
C THR A 136 13.32 27.87 -16.14
N LEU A 137 12.39 27.26 -16.88
CA LEU A 137 11.09 26.83 -16.34
C LEU A 137 11.18 25.43 -15.75
N ALA A 138 10.43 25.20 -14.68
CA ALA A 138 10.18 23.86 -14.15
C ALA A 138 8.75 23.73 -13.64
N ARG A 139 8.14 22.56 -13.85
CA ARG A 139 6.91 22.18 -13.18
C ARG A 139 7.24 21.46 -11.88
N ARG A 140 6.47 21.73 -10.85
CA ARG A 140 6.56 21.09 -9.52
C ARG A 140 5.18 20.75 -9.05
N GLN A 141 5.02 19.57 -8.46
CA GLN A 141 3.83 19.23 -7.73
C GLN A 141 3.83 19.99 -6.40
N GLN A 142 2.67 20.46 -5.96
CA GLN A 142 2.51 21.01 -4.62
C GLN A 142 2.37 19.87 -3.60
N GLN A 143 2.57 20.17 -2.34
CA GLN A 143 2.34 19.19 -1.30
C GLN A 143 0.87 18.79 -1.25
N PRO A 144 0.54 17.50 -1.16
CA PRO A 144 -0.83 17.05 -0.98
C PRO A 144 -1.37 17.51 0.37
N LEU A 145 -2.64 17.88 0.40
CA LEU A 145 -3.35 18.21 1.64
C LEU A 145 -3.95 16.93 2.22
N LEU A 146 -3.24 16.34 3.19
CA LEU A 146 -3.64 15.13 3.88
C LEU A 146 -4.85 15.39 4.78
N SER A 147 -5.76 14.41 4.87
CA SER A 147 -6.87 14.40 5.82
C SER A 147 -6.70 13.28 6.84
N PRO A 148 -7.27 13.39 8.05
CA PRO A 148 -7.12 12.35 9.07
C PRO A 148 -7.76 11.04 8.63
N VAL A 149 -7.26 9.94 9.19
CA VAL A 149 -7.87 8.61 9.15
C VAL A 149 -8.61 8.41 10.46
N LEU A 150 -9.89 8.08 10.39
CA LEU A 150 -10.77 7.92 11.54
C LEU A 150 -11.12 6.44 11.77
N ASP A 151 -11.44 6.11 13.01
CA ASP A 151 -12.09 4.86 13.35
C ASP A 151 -13.58 4.90 12.97
N ARG A 152 -14.29 3.80 13.22
CA ARG A 152 -15.73 3.67 12.92
C ARG A 152 -16.63 4.64 13.69
N ASP A 153 -16.16 5.19 14.79
CA ASP A 153 -16.89 6.10 15.70
C ASP A 153 -16.45 7.56 15.55
N GLY A 154 -15.55 7.84 14.58
CA GLY A 154 -15.04 9.18 14.29
C GLY A 154 -13.83 9.59 15.14
N VAL A 155 -13.20 8.65 15.85
CA VAL A 155 -11.98 8.90 16.61
C VAL A 155 -10.78 8.91 15.66
N PRO A 156 -9.89 9.94 15.68
CA PRO A 156 -8.70 9.94 14.85
C PRO A 156 -7.74 8.80 15.20
N LEU A 157 -7.46 7.92 14.24
CA LEU A 157 -6.43 6.88 14.33
C LEU A 157 -5.09 7.39 13.78
N MET A 158 -5.15 8.21 12.72
CA MET A 158 -3.99 8.91 12.17
C MET A 158 -4.36 10.36 11.87
N SER A 159 -3.39 11.25 12.06
CA SER A 159 -3.53 12.66 11.73
C SER A 159 -2.36 13.15 10.89
N PRO A 160 -2.56 14.14 10.01
CA PRO A 160 -1.46 14.84 9.37
C PRO A 160 -0.54 15.45 10.41
N ASP A 161 0.74 15.15 10.33
CA ASP A 161 1.77 15.70 11.21
C ASP A 161 3.09 15.86 10.44
N GLN A 162 3.96 16.73 10.94
CA GLN A 162 5.24 16.98 10.32
C GLN A 162 6.29 15.98 10.78
N VAL A 163 6.95 15.38 9.79
CA VAL A 163 8.17 14.60 10.03
C VAL A 163 9.37 15.34 9.48
N VAL A 164 10.46 15.25 10.21
CA VAL A 164 11.77 15.75 9.77
C VAL A 164 12.59 14.56 9.35
N SER A 165 12.88 14.47 8.04
CA SER A 165 13.77 13.44 7.54
C SER A 165 15.23 13.86 7.73
N ILE A 166 16.02 13.03 8.39
CA ILE A 166 17.46 13.26 8.55
C ILE A 166 18.16 12.55 7.41
N THR A 167 18.77 13.32 6.50
CA THR A 167 19.46 12.79 5.33
C THR A 167 20.94 13.17 5.36
N LEU A 168 21.81 12.24 4.98
CA LEU A 168 23.25 12.43 4.87
C LEU A 168 23.68 12.44 3.40
N ASP A 169 24.19 13.56 2.92
CA ASP A 169 24.80 13.70 1.59
C ASP A 169 26.30 13.38 1.69
N PRO A 170 26.76 12.20 1.23
CA PRO A 170 28.14 11.79 1.40
C PRO A 170 29.14 12.69 0.67
N LYS A 171 28.71 13.38 -0.39
CA LYS A 171 29.56 14.33 -1.15
C LYS A 171 29.83 15.63 -0.38
N GLN A 172 29.01 15.95 0.61
CA GLN A 172 29.11 17.18 1.40
C GLN A 172 29.54 16.92 2.85
N ALA A 173 29.57 15.67 3.28
CA ALA A 173 29.90 15.28 4.65
C ALA A 173 31.39 15.44 4.99
N GLY A 174 32.29 15.44 3.99
CA GLY A 174 33.73 15.39 4.21
C GLY A 174 34.19 14.04 4.79
N ASP A 175 34.13 13.88 6.11
CA ASP A 175 34.36 12.58 6.78
C ASP A 175 33.00 11.90 7.10
N VAL A 176 32.57 11.05 6.18
CA VAL A 176 31.30 10.32 6.29
C VAL A 176 31.25 9.46 7.55
N ALA A 177 32.36 8.82 7.93
CA ALA A 177 32.40 7.94 9.10
C ALA A 177 32.24 8.73 10.42
N ALA A 178 32.90 9.88 10.53
CA ALA A 178 32.75 10.75 11.69
C ALA A 178 31.32 11.30 11.83
N VAL A 179 30.71 11.72 10.70
CA VAL A 179 29.32 12.21 10.70
C VAL A 179 28.33 11.09 11.04
N ALA A 180 28.52 9.89 10.47
CA ALA A 180 27.69 8.73 10.80
C ALA A 180 27.79 8.35 12.29
N GLY A 181 28.98 8.43 12.89
CA GLY A 181 29.15 8.21 14.32
C GLY A 181 28.38 9.23 15.16
N SER A 182 28.48 10.53 14.83
CA SER A 182 27.77 11.60 15.54
C SER A 182 26.25 11.48 15.40
N LEU A 183 25.76 11.07 14.21
CA LEU A 183 24.34 10.79 13.99
C LEU A 183 23.87 9.60 14.83
N ALA A 184 24.63 8.49 14.84
CA ALA A 184 24.29 7.30 15.62
C ALA A 184 24.24 7.61 17.14
N ASP A 185 25.21 8.38 17.66
CA ASP A 185 25.23 8.79 19.06
C ASP A 185 24.04 9.68 19.44
N ALA A 186 23.55 10.51 18.51
CA ALA A 186 22.41 11.39 18.77
C ALA A 186 21.08 10.66 18.63
N LEU A 187 20.94 9.79 17.62
CA LEU A 187 19.68 9.15 17.22
C LEU A 187 19.42 7.83 17.92
N GLY A 188 20.47 7.13 18.38
CA GLY A 188 20.36 5.82 19.04
C GLY A 188 19.55 5.83 20.35
N GLU A 189 19.35 6.99 20.97
CA GLU A 189 18.46 7.15 22.14
C GLU A 189 16.97 7.09 21.74
N ILE A 190 16.64 7.44 20.48
CA ILE A 190 15.27 7.44 19.93
C ILE A 190 15.02 6.13 19.18
N GLU A 191 15.98 5.72 18.36
CA GLU A 191 15.90 4.53 17.53
C GLU A 191 17.20 3.71 17.66
N PRO A 192 17.24 2.71 18.56
CA PRO A 192 18.44 1.92 18.84
C PRO A 192 19.02 1.14 17.65
N SER A 193 18.22 0.92 16.61
CA SER A 193 18.66 0.25 15.37
C SER A 193 19.61 1.13 14.54
N ILE A 194 19.62 2.45 14.78
CA ILE A 194 20.50 3.41 14.10
C ILE A 194 21.89 3.35 14.74
N THR A 195 22.79 2.67 14.07
CA THR A 195 24.20 2.56 14.45
C THR A 195 25.08 3.22 13.40
N GLN A 196 26.32 3.55 13.78
CA GLN A 196 27.30 4.05 12.80
C GLN A 196 27.42 3.09 11.60
N GLN A 197 27.44 1.79 11.85
CA GLN A 197 27.58 0.79 10.80
C GLN A 197 26.35 0.77 9.89
N SER A 198 25.12 0.81 10.44
CA SER A 198 23.90 0.81 9.62
C SER A 198 23.82 2.04 8.70
N ILE A 199 24.31 3.20 9.16
CA ILE A 199 24.39 4.41 8.32
C ILE A 199 25.41 4.24 7.21
N LEU A 200 26.61 3.71 7.52
CA LEU A 200 27.66 3.49 6.54
C LEU A 200 27.23 2.47 5.47
N ASP A 201 26.62 1.37 5.88
CA ASP A 201 26.10 0.34 4.95
C ASP A 201 25.03 0.93 4.01
N GLY A 202 24.17 1.82 4.53
CA GLY A 202 23.16 2.52 3.74
C GLY A 202 23.76 3.51 2.73
N VAL A 203 24.81 4.23 3.10
CA VAL A 203 25.54 5.14 2.20
C VAL A 203 26.29 4.36 1.11
N GLU A 204 26.90 3.20 1.44
CA GLU A 204 27.63 2.38 0.47
C GLU A 204 26.73 1.84 -0.66
N GLN A 205 25.45 1.61 -0.40
CA GLN A 205 24.50 1.15 -1.42
C GLN A 205 24.27 2.18 -2.53
N ASN A 206 24.35 3.50 -2.22
CA ASN A 206 24.17 4.58 -3.16
C ASN A 206 25.11 5.77 -2.84
N PRO A 207 26.40 5.65 -3.08
CA PRO A 207 27.41 6.64 -2.63
C PRO A 207 27.32 8.00 -3.34
N ASP A 208 26.58 8.05 -4.44
CA ASP A 208 26.38 9.28 -5.23
C ASP A 208 25.14 10.07 -4.88
N SER A 209 24.28 9.54 -4.02
CA SER A 209 22.98 10.13 -3.64
C SER A 209 22.88 10.36 -2.12
N PRO A 210 22.14 11.35 -1.65
CA PRO A 210 21.85 11.50 -0.23
C PRO A 210 21.14 10.25 0.33
N TYR A 211 21.62 9.76 1.46
CA TYR A 211 21.04 8.63 2.20
C TYR A 211 20.07 9.13 3.26
N SER A 212 18.85 8.57 3.30
CA SER A 212 17.87 8.86 4.34
C SER A 212 18.16 8.00 5.57
N VAL A 213 18.64 8.61 6.64
CA VAL A 213 19.00 7.92 7.89
C VAL A 213 17.74 7.52 8.65
N VAL A 214 16.86 8.50 8.91
CA VAL A 214 15.59 8.30 9.63
C VAL A 214 14.64 9.46 9.38
N SER A 215 13.34 9.23 9.58
CA SER A 215 12.33 10.28 9.67
C SER A 215 11.77 10.33 11.09
N LEU A 216 11.95 11.44 11.77
CA LEU A 216 11.50 11.65 13.15
C LEU A 216 10.22 12.49 13.18
N ARG A 217 9.35 12.25 14.16
CA ARG A 217 8.31 13.21 14.54
C ARG A 217 8.98 14.52 14.97
N ARG A 218 8.29 15.63 14.81
CA ARG A 218 8.86 16.94 15.11
C ARG A 218 9.38 17.05 16.53
N ASP A 219 8.65 16.53 17.50
CA ASP A 219 9.05 16.58 18.91
C ASP A 219 10.33 15.77 19.18
N ASP A 220 10.48 14.61 18.55
CA ASP A 220 11.69 13.79 18.65
C ASP A 220 12.89 14.47 17.97
N TYR A 221 12.67 15.11 16.82
CA TYR A 221 13.70 15.90 16.16
C TYR A 221 14.18 17.07 17.03
N GLU A 222 13.28 17.83 17.66
CA GLU A 222 13.67 18.97 18.51
C GLU A 222 14.52 18.51 19.72
N ARG A 223 14.39 17.27 20.20
CA ARG A 223 15.24 16.71 21.28
C ARG A 223 16.68 16.45 20.85
N VAL A 224 16.93 16.19 19.58
CA VAL A 224 18.26 15.84 19.06
C VAL A 224 18.88 16.92 18.17
N LYS A 225 18.10 17.90 17.76
CA LYS A 225 18.44 18.95 16.80
C LYS A 225 19.78 19.61 17.08
N ASP A 226 20.01 20.05 18.31
CA ASP A 226 21.24 20.79 18.69
C ASP A 226 22.52 19.94 18.54
N ARG A 227 22.36 18.60 18.51
CA ARG A 227 23.49 17.65 18.35
C ARG A 227 23.83 17.35 16.90
N ILE A 228 22.86 17.55 15.99
CA ILE A 228 22.97 17.09 14.59
C ILE A 228 22.89 18.21 13.56
N HIS A 229 22.31 19.39 13.90
CA HIS A 229 21.98 20.44 12.95
C HIS A 229 23.19 20.99 12.19
N ASP A 230 24.33 21.09 12.85
CA ASP A 230 25.56 21.67 12.28
C ASP A 230 26.50 20.62 11.67
N LEU A 231 26.08 19.35 11.60
CA LEU A 231 26.89 18.30 11.00
C LEU A 231 27.02 18.49 9.48
N PRO A 232 28.23 18.41 8.91
CA PRO A 232 28.43 18.64 7.49
C PRO A 232 27.73 17.59 6.65
N GLY A 233 27.06 18.02 5.57
CA GLY A 233 26.34 17.15 4.66
C GLY A 233 25.01 16.62 5.17
N VAL A 234 24.59 16.95 6.41
CA VAL A 234 23.30 16.56 6.96
C VAL A 234 22.23 17.59 6.58
N ARG A 235 21.07 17.12 6.16
CA ARG A 235 19.92 17.95 5.78
C ARG A 235 18.66 17.46 6.48
N PHE A 236 17.69 18.37 6.64
CA PHE A 236 16.47 18.17 7.44
C PHE A 236 15.22 18.55 6.63
N PRO A 237 14.92 17.88 5.50
CA PRO A 237 13.68 18.15 4.78
C PRO A 237 12.47 17.80 5.65
N VAL A 238 11.51 18.72 5.70
CA VAL A 238 10.24 18.55 6.42
C VAL A 238 9.18 18.08 5.44
N GLN A 239 8.39 17.10 5.85
CA GLN A 239 7.29 16.55 5.07
C GLN A 239 6.08 16.34 5.97
N ASP A 240 4.88 16.60 5.43
CA ASP A 240 3.65 16.21 6.10
C ASP A 240 3.38 14.73 5.80
N ARG A 241 3.07 13.96 6.84
CA ARG A 241 2.71 12.53 6.75
C ARG A 241 1.52 12.22 7.66
N LEU A 242 0.77 11.18 7.30
CA LEU A 242 -0.20 10.60 8.22
C LEU A 242 0.55 9.77 9.27
N LEU A 243 0.44 10.18 10.51
CA LEU A 243 1.04 9.48 11.65
C LEU A 243 -0.05 8.93 12.55
N ALA A 244 0.10 7.68 12.98
CA ALA A 244 -0.74 7.09 14.01
C ALA A 244 -0.63 7.88 15.32
N THR A 245 -1.67 7.85 16.16
CA THR A 245 -1.71 8.57 17.44
C THR A 245 -0.59 8.16 18.39
N GLU A 246 -0.18 6.88 18.32
CA GLU A 246 0.94 6.31 19.07
C GLU A 246 1.83 5.51 18.12
N SER A 247 3.13 5.38 18.46
CA SER A 247 4.05 4.56 17.65
C SER A 247 3.65 3.09 17.73
N GLY A 248 3.61 2.41 16.58
CA GLY A 248 3.22 1.00 16.51
C GLY A 248 1.71 0.73 16.53
N TYR A 249 0.88 1.70 16.94
CA TYR A 249 -0.57 1.52 17.03
C TYR A 249 -1.20 1.08 15.72
N ALA A 250 -1.92 -0.05 15.76
CA ALA A 250 -2.62 -0.66 14.61
C ALA A 250 -1.77 -0.74 13.34
N SER A 251 -0.44 -0.91 13.47
CA SER A 251 0.55 -0.76 12.39
C SER A 251 0.21 -1.60 11.16
N GLN A 252 -0.29 -2.82 11.35
CA GLN A 252 -0.60 -3.76 10.28
C GLN A 252 -1.83 -3.37 9.46
N ALA A 253 -2.84 -2.79 10.10
CA ALA A 253 -4.04 -2.30 9.43
C ALA A 253 -3.82 -0.89 8.85
N LEU A 254 -3.17 0.02 9.60
CA LEU A 254 -3.05 1.42 9.21
C LEU A 254 -1.99 1.69 8.14
N SER A 255 -1.03 0.79 7.94
CA SER A 255 0.02 0.96 6.92
C SER A 255 -0.58 1.10 5.51
N GLY A 256 -1.40 0.15 5.08
CA GLY A 256 -2.04 0.19 3.77
C GLY A 256 -3.11 1.27 3.66
N VAL A 257 -3.84 1.54 4.75
CA VAL A 257 -4.82 2.65 4.80
C VAL A 257 -4.13 4.01 4.63
N SER A 258 -2.98 4.21 5.29
CA SER A 258 -2.17 5.43 5.15
C SER A 258 -1.65 5.62 3.72
N GLN A 259 -1.20 4.54 3.09
CA GLN A 259 -0.78 4.58 1.69
C GLN A 259 -1.93 5.03 0.79
N LEU A 260 -3.09 4.38 0.89
CA LEU A 260 -4.28 4.72 0.09
C LEU A 260 -4.73 6.17 0.30
N ALA A 261 -4.80 6.63 1.55
CA ALA A 261 -5.16 8.02 1.88
C ALA A 261 -4.14 9.02 1.31
N THR A 262 -2.84 8.67 1.31
CA THR A 262 -1.78 9.51 0.73
C THR A 262 -1.86 9.55 -0.79
N GLU A 263 -2.15 8.43 -1.45
CA GLU A 263 -2.38 8.35 -2.90
C GLU A 263 -3.56 9.24 -3.32
N GLN A 264 -4.69 9.13 -2.63
CA GLN A 264 -5.86 9.99 -2.86
C GLN A 264 -5.57 11.48 -2.66
N ALA A 265 -4.73 11.83 -1.68
CA ALA A 265 -4.30 13.20 -1.47
C ALA A 265 -3.36 13.68 -2.59
N THR A 266 -2.48 12.81 -3.07
CA THR A 266 -1.53 13.09 -4.16
C THR A 266 -2.24 13.31 -5.49
N GLU A 267 -3.30 12.57 -5.78
CA GLU A 267 -4.15 12.78 -6.96
C GLU A 267 -4.85 14.16 -6.96
N ARG A 268 -5.05 14.73 -5.77
CA ARG A 268 -5.68 16.06 -5.56
C ARG A 268 -4.67 17.16 -5.33
N ALA A 269 -3.39 16.84 -5.36
CA ALA A 269 -2.33 17.82 -5.17
C ALA A 269 -2.31 18.81 -6.33
N GLY A 270 -2.17 20.08 -6.00
CA GLY A 270 -1.96 21.14 -6.95
C GLY A 270 -0.59 21.03 -7.63
N TRP A 271 -0.37 21.89 -8.59
CA TRP A 271 0.92 21.99 -9.28
C TRP A 271 1.29 23.45 -9.48
N LYS A 272 2.58 23.72 -9.64
CA LYS A 272 3.09 25.04 -9.92
C LYS A 272 4.14 25.02 -11.02
N VAL A 273 4.27 26.13 -11.75
CA VAL A 273 5.41 26.40 -12.61
C VAL A 273 6.27 27.46 -11.95
N VAL A 274 7.55 27.20 -11.90
CA VAL A 274 8.54 28.05 -11.24
C VAL A 274 9.68 28.41 -12.18
N ALA A 275 10.29 29.58 -11.96
CA ALA A 275 11.58 29.93 -12.52
C ALA A 275 12.68 29.35 -11.62
N LEU A 276 13.62 28.61 -12.22
CA LEU A 276 14.83 28.10 -11.57
C LEU A 276 16.03 28.92 -11.97
N ASP A 277 16.94 29.17 -11.05
CA ASP A 277 18.26 29.73 -11.35
C ASP A 277 19.24 28.66 -11.86
N ARG A 278 20.52 29.05 -12.08
CA ARG A 278 21.58 28.15 -12.57
C ARG A 278 21.96 27.04 -11.58
N SER A 279 21.65 27.21 -10.31
CA SER A 279 21.88 26.18 -9.27
C SER A 279 20.71 25.20 -9.18
N GLY A 280 19.59 25.48 -9.88
CA GLY A 280 18.36 24.71 -9.79
C GLY A 280 17.44 25.14 -8.63
N ALA A 281 17.78 26.24 -7.95
CA ALA A 281 16.93 26.79 -6.89
C ALA A 281 15.72 27.55 -7.48
N GLU A 282 14.56 27.41 -6.83
CA GLU A 282 13.36 28.17 -7.17
C GLU A 282 13.55 29.65 -6.80
N VAL A 283 13.38 30.55 -7.77
CA VAL A 283 13.51 31.99 -7.56
C VAL A 283 12.21 32.75 -7.72
N ARG A 284 11.23 32.14 -8.39
CA ARG A 284 9.91 32.78 -8.60
C ARG A 284 8.87 31.76 -8.98
N GLU A 285 7.69 31.88 -8.41
CA GLU A 285 6.48 31.19 -8.86
C GLU A 285 5.84 31.99 -10.03
N LEU A 286 5.50 31.29 -11.11
CA LEU A 286 4.93 31.87 -12.32
C LEU A 286 3.46 31.50 -12.52
N HIS A 287 3.08 30.32 -12.01
CA HIS A 287 1.72 29.81 -12.02
C HIS A 287 1.56 28.79 -10.90
N ALA A 288 0.38 28.70 -10.30
CA ALA A 288 0.03 27.66 -9.36
C ALA A 288 -1.47 27.34 -9.43
N THR A 289 -1.78 26.09 -9.14
CA THR A 289 -3.14 25.61 -8.83
C THR A 289 -3.10 25.00 -7.44
N ASP A 290 -4.01 25.39 -6.57
CA ASP A 290 -4.02 24.95 -5.18
C ASP A 290 -4.36 23.46 -5.06
N SER A 291 -3.70 22.78 -4.12
CA SER A 291 -4.05 21.43 -3.71
C SER A 291 -5.46 21.42 -3.11
N GLN A 292 -6.24 20.40 -3.45
CA GLN A 292 -7.54 20.15 -2.82
C GLN A 292 -7.36 19.16 -1.65
N PRO A 293 -8.04 19.36 -0.51
CA PRO A 293 -7.98 18.40 0.58
C PRO A 293 -8.44 17.01 0.13
N ALA A 294 -7.75 15.97 0.59
CA ALA A 294 -8.22 14.60 0.43
C ALA A 294 -9.53 14.39 1.19
N PRO A 295 -10.38 13.42 0.78
CA PRO A 295 -11.47 12.96 1.62
C PRO A 295 -10.94 12.43 2.95
N VAL A 296 -11.74 12.55 4.00
CA VAL A 296 -11.49 11.85 5.27
C VAL A 296 -11.65 10.35 5.01
N THR A 297 -10.68 9.55 5.41
CA THR A 297 -10.77 8.09 5.33
C THR A 297 -11.35 7.54 6.63
N GLU A 298 -12.55 6.95 6.56
CA GLU A 298 -13.17 6.27 7.68
C GLU A 298 -12.87 4.77 7.60
N THR A 299 -12.23 4.21 8.64
CA THR A 299 -12.00 2.77 8.74
C THR A 299 -13.15 2.08 9.48
N THR A 300 -13.17 0.76 9.42
CA THR A 300 -14.07 -0.08 10.22
C THR A 300 -13.48 -0.42 11.59
N LEU A 301 -12.19 -0.10 11.81
CA LEU A 301 -11.53 -0.32 13.09
C LEU A 301 -12.27 0.40 14.22
N SER A 302 -12.24 -0.18 15.42
CA SER A 302 -12.71 0.46 16.65
C SER A 302 -11.51 0.70 17.56
N ASP A 303 -11.21 1.96 17.88
CA ASP A 303 -10.11 2.32 18.79
C ASP A 303 -10.19 1.53 20.10
N ARG A 304 -11.40 1.35 20.66
CA ARG A 304 -11.62 0.58 21.88
C ARG A 304 -11.21 -0.89 21.71
N VAL A 305 -11.63 -1.54 20.62
CA VAL A 305 -11.35 -2.96 20.37
C VAL A 305 -9.87 -3.15 20.03
N GLN A 306 -9.29 -2.25 19.23
CA GLN A 306 -7.88 -2.26 18.86
C GLN A 306 -6.98 -2.14 20.08
N ARG A 307 -7.25 -1.16 20.97
CA ARG A 307 -6.46 -0.99 22.22
C ARG A 307 -6.61 -2.17 23.17
N ALA A 308 -7.78 -2.81 23.21
CA ALA A 308 -7.95 -4.04 24.00
C ALA A 308 -7.13 -5.19 23.41
N ALA A 309 -7.09 -5.31 22.08
CA ALA A 309 -6.30 -6.33 21.39
C ALA A 309 -4.79 -6.13 21.60
N GLU A 310 -4.28 -4.90 21.43
CA GLU A 310 -2.85 -4.58 21.66
C GLU A 310 -2.44 -4.84 23.10
N ARG A 311 -3.20 -4.35 24.09
CA ARG A 311 -2.91 -4.62 25.50
C ARG A 311 -2.87 -6.10 25.83
N ALA A 312 -3.59 -6.95 25.09
CA ALA A 312 -3.56 -8.39 25.29
C ALA A 312 -2.34 -9.06 24.64
N VAL A 313 -1.91 -8.60 23.45
CA VAL A 313 -0.77 -9.22 22.73
C VAL A 313 0.58 -8.69 23.19
N ASP A 314 0.72 -7.40 23.52
CA ASP A 314 1.99 -6.75 23.81
C ASP A 314 2.82 -7.40 24.93
N PRO A 315 2.24 -7.88 26.05
CA PRO A 315 3.00 -8.50 27.12
C PRO A 315 3.56 -9.89 26.77
N VAL A 316 3.13 -10.48 25.66
CA VAL A 316 3.51 -11.86 25.27
C VAL A 316 4.94 -11.85 24.71
N PRO A 317 5.87 -12.66 25.27
CA PRO A 317 7.26 -12.64 24.80
C PRO A 317 7.47 -13.33 23.44
N GLN A 318 6.55 -14.19 23.01
CA GLN A 318 6.55 -14.82 21.68
C GLN A 318 5.78 -13.94 20.69
N ALA A 319 5.91 -14.23 19.39
CA ALA A 319 5.06 -13.59 18.40
C ALA A 319 3.59 -13.93 18.67
N ALA A 320 2.80 -12.90 18.96
CA ALA A 320 1.39 -13.01 19.31
C ALA A 320 0.55 -12.11 18.39
N MET A 321 -0.58 -12.63 17.93
CA MET A 321 -1.46 -11.96 16.99
C MET A 321 -2.91 -12.12 17.40
N LEU A 322 -3.71 -11.07 17.19
CA LEU A 322 -5.16 -11.08 17.38
C LEU A 322 -5.83 -10.31 16.25
N VAL A 323 -6.82 -10.94 15.60
CA VAL A 323 -7.70 -10.28 14.63
C VAL A 323 -9.14 -10.38 15.11
N ALA A 324 -9.87 -9.26 15.08
CA ALA A 324 -11.28 -9.18 15.46
C ALA A 324 -12.14 -8.69 14.30
N VAL A 325 -13.28 -9.36 14.08
CA VAL A 325 -14.22 -9.12 12.98
C VAL A 325 -15.63 -9.01 13.54
N GLN A 326 -16.46 -8.14 13.01
CA GLN A 326 -17.89 -8.09 13.28
C GLN A 326 -18.64 -9.09 12.39
N PRO A 327 -19.19 -10.19 12.94
CA PRO A 327 -19.85 -11.23 12.15
C PRO A 327 -20.98 -10.74 11.24
N SER A 328 -21.81 -9.81 11.72
CA SER A 328 -22.99 -9.32 10.99
C SER A 328 -22.64 -8.45 9.77
N THR A 329 -21.46 -7.82 9.73
CA THR A 329 -21.10 -6.83 8.69
C THR A 329 -19.82 -7.16 7.91
N GLY A 330 -18.96 -8.01 8.46
CA GLY A 330 -17.61 -8.26 7.94
C GLY A 330 -16.59 -7.17 8.31
N GLU A 331 -16.98 -6.15 9.06
CA GLU A 331 -16.06 -5.07 9.46
C GLU A 331 -14.92 -5.61 10.33
N LEU A 332 -13.66 -5.34 9.94
CA LEU A 332 -12.50 -5.56 10.79
C LEU A 332 -12.53 -4.54 11.92
N LEU A 333 -12.59 -5.03 13.16
CA LEU A 333 -12.64 -4.17 14.36
C LEU A 333 -11.27 -3.94 14.97
N ALA A 334 -10.36 -4.90 14.84
CA ALA A 334 -8.98 -4.81 15.30
C ALA A 334 -8.07 -5.76 14.52
N VAL A 335 -6.83 -5.32 14.33
CA VAL A 335 -5.70 -6.13 13.85
C VAL A 335 -4.52 -5.77 14.72
N ALA A 336 -4.14 -6.65 15.63
CA ALA A 336 -3.06 -6.43 16.58
C ALA A 336 -2.02 -7.54 16.48
N GLN A 337 -0.76 -7.16 16.56
CA GLN A 337 0.35 -8.07 16.77
C GLN A 337 1.44 -7.35 17.56
N ASN A 338 2.24 -8.11 18.33
CA ASN A 338 3.29 -7.54 19.16
C ASN A 338 4.62 -7.37 18.41
N GLU A 339 5.61 -6.70 19.04
CA GLU A 339 6.92 -6.43 18.45
C GLU A 339 7.63 -7.69 17.88
N PRO A 340 7.66 -8.87 18.57
CA PRO A 340 8.22 -10.08 18.00
C PRO A 340 7.53 -10.57 16.71
N ALA A 341 6.25 -10.27 16.54
CA ALA A 341 5.50 -10.56 15.32
C ALA A 341 5.77 -9.49 14.25
N ASP A 342 5.80 -8.21 14.61
CA ASP A 342 6.10 -7.09 13.71
C ASP A 342 7.46 -7.25 13.02
N ALA A 343 8.46 -7.74 13.75
CA ALA A 343 9.79 -8.03 13.20
C ALA A 343 9.78 -9.07 12.06
N GLN A 344 8.71 -9.85 11.92
CA GLN A 344 8.55 -10.89 10.90
C GLN A 344 7.57 -10.48 9.78
N GLY A 345 6.99 -9.29 9.83
CA GLY A 345 6.05 -8.75 8.86
C GLY A 345 4.59 -8.85 9.29
N SER A 346 3.65 -8.79 8.34
CA SER A 346 2.21 -8.78 8.60
C SER A 346 1.66 -10.17 8.90
N LEU A 347 2.02 -10.74 10.05
CA LEU A 347 1.63 -12.09 10.41
C LEU A 347 0.13 -12.22 10.73
N ALA A 348 -0.47 -11.19 11.34
CA ALA A 348 -1.89 -11.18 11.68
C ALA A 348 -2.80 -11.33 10.45
N LEU A 349 -2.43 -10.70 9.33
CA LEU A 349 -3.23 -10.68 8.11
C LEU A 349 -2.83 -11.75 7.08
N SER A 350 -1.57 -12.17 7.05
CA SER A 350 -1.06 -13.02 5.96
C SER A 350 -0.13 -14.16 6.41
N GLY A 351 0.21 -14.26 7.70
CA GLY A 351 1.05 -15.34 8.22
C GLY A 351 0.34 -16.69 8.11
N GLN A 352 1.01 -17.70 7.56
CA GLN A 352 0.42 -19.03 7.35
C GLN A 352 0.98 -20.04 8.34
N TYR A 353 0.11 -20.54 9.20
CA TYR A 353 0.43 -21.48 10.26
C TYR A 353 -0.53 -22.68 10.26
N PRO A 354 -0.12 -23.88 10.67
CA PRO A 354 -1.07 -24.94 10.94
C PRO A 354 -2.10 -24.48 11.98
N PRO A 355 -3.42 -24.57 11.70
CA PRO A 355 -4.45 -24.12 12.65
C PRO A 355 -4.67 -25.11 13.81
N GLY A 356 -4.13 -26.33 13.70
CA GLY A 356 -4.36 -27.37 14.69
C GLY A 356 -5.85 -27.59 14.92
N SER A 357 -6.19 -27.93 16.16
CA SER A 357 -7.57 -28.30 16.52
C SER A 357 -8.62 -27.21 16.32
N THR A 358 -8.26 -25.94 16.04
CA THR A 358 -9.26 -24.93 15.63
C THR A 358 -9.90 -25.28 14.30
N PHE A 359 -9.19 -26.00 13.43
CA PHE A 359 -9.70 -26.50 12.14
C PHE A 359 -10.84 -27.53 12.31
N LYS A 360 -10.99 -28.13 13.47
CA LYS A 360 -12.13 -29.01 13.74
C LYS A 360 -13.48 -28.30 13.61
N THR A 361 -13.50 -26.98 13.68
CA THR A 361 -14.67 -26.15 13.32
C THR A 361 -15.06 -26.36 11.86
N VAL A 362 -14.08 -26.40 10.95
CA VAL A 362 -14.28 -26.70 9.52
C VAL A 362 -14.72 -28.15 9.32
N THR A 363 -14.05 -29.09 9.98
CA THR A 363 -14.39 -30.52 9.88
C THR A 363 -15.80 -30.80 10.43
N ALA A 364 -16.18 -30.16 11.55
CA ALA A 364 -17.53 -30.24 12.07
C ALA A 364 -18.55 -29.67 11.07
N THR A 365 -18.25 -28.55 10.43
CA THR A 365 -19.11 -27.98 9.38
C THR A 365 -19.34 -28.96 8.23
N ALA A 366 -18.28 -29.61 7.72
CA ALA A 366 -18.40 -30.62 6.67
C ALA A 366 -19.31 -31.77 7.07
N VAL A 367 -19.17 -32.28 8.31
CA VAL A 367 -19.94 -33.39 8.85
C VAL A 367 -21.41 -33.01 9.07
N LEU A 368 -21.68 -31.84 9.61
CA LEU A 368 -23.03 -31.34 9.88
C LEU A 368 -23.79 -31.03 8.57
N GLU A 369 -23.11 -30.39 7.61
CA GLU A 369 -23.68 -30.03 6.30
C GLU A 369 -24.01 -31.28 5.46
N SER A 370 -23.17 -32.32 5.53
CA SER A 370 -23.44 -33.58 4.82
C SER A 370 -24.52 -34.46 5.52
N GLY A 371 -24.91 -34.12 6.74
CA GLY A 371 -25.82 -34.93 7.55
C GLY A 371 -25.22 -36.25 8.02
N ALA A 372 -23.90 -36.44 7.92
CA ALA A 372 -23.22 -37.66 8.34
C ALA A 372 -23.32 -37.89 9.84
N ALA A 373 -23.34 -36.83 10.65
CA ALA A 373 -23.61 -36.89 12.09
C ALA A 373 -24.20 -35.56 12.57
N GLY A 374 -25.05 -35.62 13.59
CA GLY A 374 -25.49 -34.44 14.37
C GLY A 374 -24.74 -34.38 15.70
N ILE A 375 -24.98 -33.33 16.49
CA ILE A 375 -24.24 -33.06 17.74
C ILE A 375 -24.43 -34.14 18.82
N ASP A 376 -25.53 -34.86 18.80
CA ASP A 376 -25.85 -35.95 19.76
C ASP A 376 -25.49 -37.34 19.22
N THR A 377 -24.99 -37.46 17.98
CA THR A 377 -24.56 -38.71 17.40
C THR A 377 -23.42 -39.30 18.24
N PRO A 378 -23.56 -40.56 18.72
CA PRO A 378 -22.47 -41.25 19.43
C PRO A 378 -21.27 -41.47 18.51
N VAL A 379 -20.09 -41.04 18.95
CA VAL A 379 -18.80 -41.21 18.25
C VAL A 379 -17.77 -41.82 19.20
N GLU A 380 -16.86 -42.58 18.65
CA GLU A 380 -15.73 -43.15 19.42
C GLU A 380 -14.61 -42.12 19.55
N CYS A 381 -14.05 -42.00 20.75
CA CYS A 381 -12.86 -41.18 21.05
C CYS A 381 -11.81 -42.03 21.78
N PRO A 382 -11.21 -43.03 21.10
CA PRO A 382 -10.15 -43.86 21.70
C PRO A 382 -8.85 -43.04 21.84
N PRO A 383 -7.89 -43.45 22.70
CA PRO A 383 -6.66 -42.71 22.96
C PRO A 383 -5.78 -42.52 21.69
N THR A 384 -5.80 -43.54 20.82
CA THR A 384 -5.08 -43.53 19.52
C THR A 384 -5.92 -44.18 18.43
N LYS A 385 -5.70 -43.76 17.17
CA LYS A 385 -6.29 -44.42 16.00
C LYS A 385 -5.29 -44.44 14.83
N THR A 386 -5.28 -45.58 14.09
CA THR A 386 -4.32 -45.78 12.99
C THR A 386 -5.00 -45.62 11.63
N PHE A 387 -4.43 -44.81 10.75
CA PHE A 387 -4.87 -44.58 9.38
C PHE A 387 -3.74 -44.98 8.42
N ASN A 388 -3.89 -46.10 7.69
CA ASN A 388 -2.87 -46.61 6.77
C ASN A 388 -1.43 -46.63 7.36
N GLY A 389 -1.30 -47.05 8.62
CA GLY A 389 -0.01 -47.14 9.33
C GLY A 389 0.39 -45.87 10.09
N ARG A 390 -0.28 -44.75 9.88
CA ARG A 390 -0.08 -43.50 10.64
C ARG A 390 -0.93 -43.53 11.90
N VAL A 391 -0.30 -43.47 13.07
CA VAL A 391 -0.99 -43.34 14.35
C VAL A 391 -1.28 -41.87 14.65
N ILE A 392 -2.53 -41.55 14.94
CA ILE A 392 -2.96 -40.21 15.42
C ILE A 392 -3.40 -40.39 16.88
N PRO A 393 -2.71 -39.79 17.85
CA PRO A 393 -3.11 -39.78 19.26
C PRO A 393 -4.05 -38.61 19.58
N ASN A 394 -4.84 -38.76 20.64
CA ASN A 394 -5.37 -37.62 21.38
C ASN A 394 -4.24 -36.96 22.19
N ASP A 395 -4.46 -35.73 22.65
CA ASP A 395 -3.51 -35.04 23.53
C ASP A 395 -3.35 -35.86 24.84
N GLU A 396 -2.12 -36.09 25.27
CA GLU A 396 -1.83 -36.99 26.41
C GLU A 396 -2.54 -38.39 26.34
N GLU A 397 -2.92 -38.81 25.15
CA GLU A 397 -3.61 -40.08 24.88
C GLU A 397 -4.89 -40.28 25.72
N PHE A 398 -5.65 -39.22 26.01
CA PHE A 398 -6.91 -39.34 26.74
C PHE A 398 -7.92 -40.20 25.99
N ASP A 399 -8.78 -40.90 26.74
CA ASP A 399 -9.84 -41.80 26.25
C ASP A 399 -11.19 -41.35 26.83
N LEU A 400 -12.15 -41.01 25.95
CA LEU A 400 -13.53 -40.71 26.38
C LEU A 400 -14.51 -41.86 26.11
N GLY A 401 -14.03 -42.98 25.52
CA GLY A 401 -14.90 -44.04 25.04
C GLY A 401 -15.86 -43.56 23.95
N THR A 402 -17.13 -43.90 24.07
CA THR A 402 -18.18 -43.46 23.15
C THR A 402 -18.94 -42.28 23.77
N VAL A 403 -18.91 -41.14 23.12
CA VAL A 403 -19.53 -39.88 23.60
C VAL A 403 -20.31 -39.20 22.47
N PRO A 404 -21.24 -38.28 22.78
CA PRO A 404 -21.84 -37.42 21.75
C PRO A 404 -20.79 -36.62 20.97
N LEU A 405 -21.03 -36.34 19.68
CA LEU A 405 -20.11 -35.59 18.83
C LEU A 405 -19.74 -34.23 19.47
N ARG A 406 -20.70 -33.52 20.07
CA ARG A 406 -20.44 -32.25 20.78
C ARG A 406 -19.41 -32.38 21.89
N THR A 407 -19.44 -33.51 22.65
CA THR A 407 -18.49 -33.77 23.74
C THR A 407 -17.10 -34.11 23.18
N ALA A 408 -17.01 -34.89 22.10
CA ALA A 408 -15.75 -35.12 21.38
C ALA A 408 -15.13 -33.81 20.83
N PHE A 409 -15.98 -32.90 20.35
CA PHE A 409 -15.55 -31.56 19.89
C PHE A 409 -15.08 -30.68 21.07
N ALA A 410 -15.85 -30.65 22.16
CA ALA A 410 -15.55 -29.82 23.34
C ALA A 410 -14.22 -30.22 23.99
N HIS A 411 -13.91 -31.52 24.04
CA HIS A 411 -12.63 -32.04 24.52
C HIS A 411 -11.56 -32.18 23.44
N SER A 412 -11.87 -31.75 22.21
CA SER A 412 -10.91 -31.70 21.10
C SER A 412 -10.35 -33.07 20.68
N CYS A 413 -11.18 -34.12 20.64
CA CYS A 413 -10.77 -35.49 20.30
C CYS A 413 -10.18 -35.60 18.89
N ASN A 414 -8.88 -35.88 18.75
CA ASN A 414 -8.20 -36.00 17.47
C ASN A 414 -8.66 -37.23 16.70
N THR A 415 -8.75 -38.35 17.38
CA THR A 415 -9.07 -39.66 16.78
C THR A 415 -10.47 -39.66 16.15
N THR A 416 -11.44 -39.00 16.80
CA THR A 416 -12.79 -38.79 16.26
C THR A 416 -12.75 -37.93 15.00
N PHE A 417 -12.15 -36.74 15.06
CA PHE A 417 -12.18 -35.78 13.95
C PHE A 417 -11.35 -36.23 12.76
N ALA A 418 -10.24 -36.95 12.98
CA ALA A 418 -9.48 -37.60 11.93
C ALA A 418 -10.33 -38.65 11.18
N GLN A 419 -11.10 -39.48 11.92
CA GLN A 419 -12.00 -40.49 11.33
C GLN A 419 -13.11 -39.80 10.53
N LEU A 420 -13.78 -38.80 11.12
CA LEU A 420 -14.85 -38.08 10.46
C LEU A 420 -14.37 -37.41 9.15
N ALA A 421 -13.15 -36.88 9.12
CA ALA A 421 -12.57 -36.31 7.91
C ALA A 421 -12.28 -37.38 6.83
N VAL A 422 -11.83 -38.58 7.23
CA VAL A 422 -11.60 -39.70 6.30
C VAL A 422 -12.91 -40.21 5.73
N ASP A 423 -13.98 -40.20 6.50
CA ASP A 423 -15.31 -40.69 6.10
C ASP A 423 -16.04 -39.71 5.16
N GLN A 424 -15.59 -38.44 5.05
CA GLN A 424 -16.10 -37.49 4.09
C GLN A 424 -15.47 -37.70 2.70
N GLU A 425 -16.11 -37.16 1.66
CA GLU A 425 -15.54 -37.11 0.33
C GLU A 425 -14.28 -36.24 0.30
N PRO A 426 -13.32 -36.48 -0.62
CA PRO A 426 -12.04 -35.75 -0.66
C PRO A 426 -12.13 -34.23 -0.79
N GLY A 427 -13.25 -33.71 -1.35
CA GLY A 427 -13.52 -32.26 -1.53
C GLY A 427 -14.23 -31.61 -0.35
N SER A 428 -14.79 -32.37 0.60
CA SER A 428 -15.68 -31.82 1.64
C SER A 428 -15.00 -30.85 2.60
N LEU A 429 -13.72 -31.08 2.94
CA LEU A 429 -12.97 -30.16 3.82
C LEU A 429 -12.67 -28.81 3.15
N PRO A 430 -12.13 -28.75 1.90
CA PRO A 430 -11.99 -27.48 1.17
C PRO A 430 -13.32 -26.74 1.01
N GLU A 431 -14.39 -27.42 0.62
CA GLU A 431 -15.72 -26.83 0.43
C GLU A 431 -16.29 -26.25 1.74
N ALA A 432 -16.12 -26.94 2.85
CA ALA A 432 -16.53 -26.44 4.17
C ALA A 432 -15.65 -25.27 4.64
N ALA A 433 -14.36 -25.29 4.31
CA ALA A 433 -13.43 -24.22 4.61
C ALA A 433 -13.81 -22.93 3.84
N GLU A 434 -14.11 -23.04 2.54
CA GLU A 434 -14.56 -21.95 1.71
C GLU A 434 -15.87 -21.32 2.23
N LYS A 435 -16.85 -22.13 2.67
CA LYS A 435 -18.08 -21.65 3.33
C LYS A 435 -17.82 -20.82 4.58
N LEU A 436 -16.69 -21.03 5.24
CA LEU A 436 -16.26 -20.31 6.42
C LEU A 436 -15.22 -19.21 6.13
N GLY A 437 -14.90 -18.96 4.84
CA GLY A 437 -13.97 -17.93 4.40
C GLY A 437 -12.50 -18.32 4.42
N LEU A 438 -12.17 -19.59 4.72
CA LEU A 438 -10.79 -20.07 4.70
C LEU A 438 -10.44 -20.64 3.32
N GLY A 439 -9.43 -20.08 2.66
CA GLY A 439 -9.05 -20.39 1.28
C GLY A 439 -9.72 -19.49 0.25
N VAL A 440 -10.47 -18.49 0.69
CA VAL A 440 -11.03 -17.43 -0.16
C VAL A 440 -10.05 -16.26 -0.21
N ASP A 441 -9.76 -15.75 -1.40
CA ASP A 441 -8.93 -14.57 -1.61
C ASP A 441 -9.78 -13.30 -1.65
N PHE A 442 -9.33 -12.26 -0.96
CA PHE A 442 -10.02 -10.97 -0.86
C PHE A 442 -9.13 -9.83 -1.37
N GLU A 443 -9.62 -9.07 -2.35
CA GLU A 443 -9.06 -7.77 -2.72
C GLU A 443 -9.70 -6.69 -1.85
N MET A 444 -9.11 -6.46 -0.68
CA MET A 444 -9.61 -5.52 0.31
C MET A 444 -8.80 -4.22 0.29
N PRO A 445 -9.43 -3.06 -0.02
CA PRO A 445 -8.75 -1.77 0.00
C PRO A 445 -8.06 -1.49 1.34
N GLY A 446 -6.79 -1.11 1.29
CA GLY A 446 -6.00 -0.77 2.47
C GLY A 446 -5.35 -1.95 3.20
N ALA A 447 -5.53 -3.19 2.75
CA ALA A 447 -4.83 -4.33 3.34
C ALA A 447 -4.53 -5.44 2.32
N VAL A 448 -3.41 -6.12 2.52
CA VAL A 448 -3.08 -7.37 1.82
C VAL A 448 -3.32 -8.52 2.78
N THR A 449 -4.16 -9.46 2.38
CA THR A 449 -4.58 -10.56 3.25
C THR A 449 -4.38 -11.91 2.58
N ILE A 450 -4.13 -12.94 3.39
CA ILE A 450 -4.16 -14.35 3.00
C ILE A 450 -4.96 -15.08 4.06
N THR A 451 -6.03 -15.75 3.67
CA THR A 451 -6.86 -16.48 4.64
C THR A 451 -6.24 -17.82 5.03
N GLY A 452 -5.68 -18.52 4.06
CA GLY A 452 -5.06 -19.83 4.26
C GLY A 452 -5.23 -20.76 3.04
N ASN A 453 -4.93 -22.03 3.23
CA ASN A 453 -5.08 -23.04 2.17
C ASN A 453 -5.50 -24.38 2.75
N VAL A 454 -6.53 -24.98 2.18
CA VAL A 454 -7.07 -26.30 2.53
C VAL A 454 -7.05 -27.19 1.28
N PRO A 455 -5.99 -27.98 1.06
CA PRO A 455 -5.88 -28.74 -0.17
C PRO A 455 -6.81 -29.96 -0.18
N ARG A 456 -7.45 -30.20 -1.32
CA ARG A 456 -8.13 -31.47 -1.60
C ARG A 456 -7.14 -32.64 -1.51
N SER A 457 -7.54 -33.75 -0.92
CA SER A 457 -6.69 -34.95 -0.81
C SER A 457 -7.46 -36.24 -0.98
N GLU A 458 -6.97 -37.09 -1.87
CA GLU A 458 -7.43 -38.50 -2.02
C GLU A 458 -6.74 -39.45 -1.03
N ASP A 459 -5.60 -39.02 -0.45
CA ASP A 459 -4.83 -39.83 0.49
C ASP A 459 -5.47 -39.84 1.88
N THR A 460 -5.69 -41.04 2.43
CA THR A 460 -6.36 -41.28 3.72
C THR A 460 -5.61 -40.66 4.90
N VAL A 461 -4.28 -40.75 4.92
CA VAL A 461 -3.46 -40.21 6.01
C VAL A 461 -3.51 -38.68 5.95
N GLN A 462 -3.35 -38.11 4.76
CA GLN A 462 -3.43 -36.68 4.57
C GLN A 462 -4.81 -36.11 4.96
N ARG A 463 -5.91 -36.81 4.63
CA ARG A 463 -7.26 -36.38 5.06
C ARG A 463 -7.43 -36.45 6.58
N ALA A 464 -6.93 -37.50 7.19
CA ALA A 464 -6.97 -37.65 8.66
C ALA A 464 -6.21 -36.50 9.36
N GLU A 465 -5.00 -36.20 8.88
CA GLU A 465 -4.19 -35.08 9.40
C GLU A 465 -4.82 -33.72 9.11
N ASN A 466 -5.31 -33.49 7.88
CA ASN A 466 -6.02 -32.26 7.51
C ASN A 466 -7.25 -32.03 8.40
N GLY A 467 -8.02 -33.09 8.69
CA GLY A 467 -9.24 -33.03 9.52
C GLY A 467 -9.03 -32.52 10.95
N ILE A 468 -7.79 -32.54 11.43
CA ILE A 468 -7.41 -32.04 12.75
C ILE A 468 -6.53 -30.76 12.64
N GLY A 469 -6.47 -30.14 11.45
CA GLY A 469 -5.73 -28.90 11.19
C GLY A 469 -4.22 -29.05 11.21
N GLN A 470 -3.75 -30.27 10.87
CA GLN A 470 -2.36 -30.63 10.69
C GLN A 470 -2.09 -30.92 9.19
N GLY A 471 -1.06 -31.65 8.86
CA GLY A 471 -0.78 -32.08 7.50
C GLY A 471 -0.40 -30.87 6.60
N LYS A 472 -1.22 -30.57 5.59
CA LYS A 472 -0.97 -29.50 4.62
C LYS A 472 -1.91 -28.28 4.76
N VAL A 473 -2.76 -28.28 5.77
CA VAL A 473 -3.65 -27.15 6.05
C VAL A 473 -2.84 -26.03 6.70
N VAL A 474 -2.99 -24.83 6.17
CA VAL A 474 -2.45 -23.60 6.73
C VAL A 474 -3.51 -22.52 6.80
N ALA A 475 -3.43 -21.66 7.80
CA ALA A 475 -4.36 -20.56 8.01
C ALA A 475 -3.63 -19.36 8.63
N SER A 476 -4.10 -18.15 8.33
CA SER A 476 -3.70 -16.94 9.04
C SER A 476 -4.63 -16.66 10.23
N PRO A 477 -4.21 -15.82 11.20
CA PRO A 477 -5.12 -15.30 12.22
C PRO A 477 -6.36 -14.62 11.62
N PHE A 478 -6.20 -13.88 10.55
CA PHE A 478 -7.29 -13.25 9.79
C PHE A 478 -8.26 -14.32 9.25
N GLY A 479 -7.76 -15.35 8.56
CA GLY A 479 -8.61 -16.42 8.03
C GLY A 479 -9.35 -17.18 9.13
N MET A 480 -8.69 -17.42 10.27
CA MET A 480 -9.33 -18.08 11.40
C MET A 480 -10.33 -17.19 12.15
N ALA A 481 -10.16 -15.86 12.11
CA ALA A 481 -11.17 -14.91 12.59
C ALA A 481 -12.42 -14.93 11.70
N LEU A 482 -12.25 -15.07 10.38
CA LEU A 482 -13.37 -15.26 9.44
C LEU A 482 -14.09 -16.58 9.68
N VAL A 483 -13.37 -17.68 9.98
CA VAL A 483 -13.99 -18.95 10.36
C VAL A 483 -14.88 -18.78 11.61
N ALA A 484 -14.40 -18.07 12.63
CA ALA A 484 -15.18 -17.79 13.83
C ALA A 484 -16.39 -16.88 13.53
N ALA A 485 -16.20 -15.85 12.70
CA ALA A 485 -17.28 -14.94 12.29
C ALA A 485 -18.36 -15.65 11.47
N SER A 486 -17.95 -16.53 10.54
CA SER A 486 -18.87 -17.34 9.73
C SER A 486 -19.67 -18.33 10.57
N ALA A 487 -19.04 -18.96 11.55
CA ALA A 487 -19.75 -19.84 12.51
C ALA A 487 -20.76 -19.06 13.33
N ALA A 488 -20.43 -17.87 13.81
CA ALA A 488 -21.33 -16.99 14.54
C ALA A 488 -22.49 -16.50 13.68
N ASN A 489 -22.22 -16.08 12.45
CA ASN A 489 -23.21 -15.47 11.54
C ASN A 489 -24.04 -16.52 10.77
N GLY A 490 -23.51 -17.74 10.56
CA GLY A 490 -24.10 -18.77 9.71
C GLY A 490 -23.80 -18.59 8.21
N SER A 491 -22.99 -17.62 7.85
CA SER A 491 -22.51 -17.37 6.49
C SER A 491 -21.20 -16.59 6.54
N MET A 492 -20.38 -16.75 5.52
CA MET A 492 -19.13 -16.00 5.36
C MET A 492 -19.42 -14.48 5.23
N PRO A 493 -18.97 -13.64 6.17
CA PRO A 493 -19.02 -12.20 5.96
C PRO A 493 -17.90 -11.77 5.03
N VAL A 494 -18.16 -10.85 4.10
CA VAL A 494 -17.12 -10.23 3.27
C VAL A 494 -16.36 -9.22 4.14
N PRO A 495 -15.05 -9.38 4.35
CA PRO A 495 -14.28 -8.51 5.24
C PRO A 495 -14.17 -7.10 4.70
N LYS A 496 -14.19 -6.09 5.58
CA LYS A 496 -14.09 -4.67 5.24
C LYS A 496 -13.14 -3.97 6.20
N LEU A 497 -12.26 -3.11 5.66
CA LEU A 497 -11.36 -2.28 6.45
C LEU A 497 -11.67 -0.78 6.30
N ILE A 498 -12.17 -0.35 5.14
CA ILE A 498 -12.48 1.05 4.84
C ILE A 498 -13.97 1.16 4.55
N ARG A 499 -14.65 2.06 5.25
CA ARG A 499 -16.07 2.36 5.02
C ARG A 499 -16.29 3.00 3.65
N GLY A 500 -17.35 2.59 2.99
CA GLY A 500 -17.68 3.07 1.64
C GLY A 500 -16.83 2.46 0.53
N SER A 501 -15.87 1.60 0.84
CA SER A 501 -15.14 0.78 -0.12
C SER A 501 -15.70 -0.64 -0.14
N GLU A 502 -15.73 -1.24 -1.31
CA GLU A 502 -16.12 -2.65 -1.48
C GLU A 502 -14.87 -3.54 -1.52
N THR A 503 -15.00 -4.72 -0.93
CA THR A 503 -14.00 -5.80 -1.03
C THR A 503 -14.49 -6.79 -2.06
N GLU A 504 -13.64 -7.16 -3.00
CA GLU A 504 -13.91 -8.23 -3.96
C GLU A 504 -13.43 -9.56 -3.36
N ALA A 505 -14.25 -10.61 -3.52
CA ALA A 505 -13.93 -11.97 -3.10
C ALA A 505 -13.93 -12.87 -4.34
N ASP A 506 -12.97 -13.77 -4.46
CA ASP A 506 -12.89 -14.73 -5.57
C ASP A 506 -13.93 -15.85 -5.48
N ALA A 507 -14.57 -16.02 -4.30
CA ALA A 507 -15.66 -16.95 -4.06
C ALA A 507 -16.78 -16.32 -3.23
N ALA A 508 -18.02 -16.76 -3.49
CA ALA A 508 -19.23 -16.37 -2.74
C ALA A 508 -20.03 -17.63 -2.36
N PRO A 509 -19.53 -18.43 -1.38
CA PRO A 509 -20.17 -19.67 -1.01
C PRO A 509 -21.57 -19.43 -0.41
N PRO A 510 -22.50 -20.39 -0.56
CA PRO A 510 -23.81 -20.27 0.06
C PRO A 510 -23.70 -20.32 1.59
N PRO A 511 -24.67 -19.70 2.32
CA PRO A 511 -24.76 -19.82 3.77
C PRO A 511 -24.79 -21.27 4.24
N LEU A 512 -24.39 -21.49 5.47
CA LEU A 512 -24.56 -22.77 6.13
C LEU A 512 -26.05 -23.12 6.25
N ALA A 513 -26.39 -24.40 6.19
CA ALA A 513 -27.72 -24.84 6.55
C ALA A 513 -28.05 -24.36 7.99
N PRO A 514 -29.22 -23.77 8.25
CA PRO A 514 -29.52 -23.18 9.57
C PRO A 514 -29.31 -24.16 10.73
N GLU A 515 -29.71 -25.42 10.54
CA GLU A 515 -29.53 -26.47 11.55
C GLU A 515 -28.05 -26.79 11.80
N ALA A 516 -27.22 -26.85 10.75
CA ALA A 516 -25.78 -27.07 10.87
C ALA A 516 -25.11 -25.89 11.61
N ALA A 517 -25.49 -24.66 11.28
CA ALA A 517 -24.99 -23.47 11.96
C ALA A 517 -25.36 -23.46 13.45
N ASP A 518 -26.62 -23.78 13.81
CA ASP A 518 -27.06 -23.84 15.20
C ASP A 518 -26.32 -24.93 15.98
N GLN A 519 -26.15 -26.12 15.38
CA GLN A 519 -25.39 -27.19 15.97
C GLN A 519 -23.91 -26.82 16.16
N LEU A 520 -23.27 -26.18 15.19
CA LEU A 520 -21.89 -25.71 15.28
C LEU A 520 -21.71 -24.70 16.43
N ARG A 521 -22.63 -23.72 16.55
CA ARG A 521 -22.63 -22.76 17.65
C ARG A 521 -22.78 -23.42 19.02
N ALA A 522 -23.67 -24.41 19.14
CA ALA A 522 -23.84 -25.17 20.36
C ALA A 522 -22.57 -25.96 20.74
N MET A 523 -21.90 -26.59 19.77
CA MET A 523 -20.63 -27.28 19.99
C MET A 523 -19.52 -26.30 20.43
N MET A 524 -19.39 -25.14 19.77
CA MET A 524 -18.42 -24.12 20.15
C MET A 524 -18.70 -23.55 21.56
N ARG A 525 -19.96 -23.43 21.95
CA ARG A 525 -20.33 -23.02 23.31
C ARG A 525 -19.90 -24.07 24.34
N GLU A 526 -20.06 -25.37 24.05
CA GLU A 526 -19.67 -26.47 24.97
C GLU A 526 -18.17 -26.49 25.24
N VAL A 527 -17.31 -26.07 24.30
CA VAL A 527 -15.86 -25.89 24.53
C VAL A 527 -15.58 -24.98 25.74
N VAL A 528 -16.39 -23.91 25.92
CA VAL A 528 -16.23 -22.96 27.03
C VAL A 528 -16.97 -23.46 28.29
N THR A 529 -18.16 -24.04 28.15
CA THR A 529 -18.95 -24.42 29.34
C THR A 529 -18.49 -25.71 30.01
N GLY A 530 -17.85 -26.64 29.29
CA GLY A 530 -17.45 -27.93 29.84
C GLY A 530 -16.21 -28.56 29.18
N GLY A 531 -15.60 -27.86 28.21
CA GLY A 531 -14.48 -28.38 27.44
C GLY A 531 -13.13 -27.72 27.76
N THR A 532 -12.33 -27.52 26.72
CA THR A 532 -10.92 -27.08 26.82
C THR A 532 -10.73 -25.58 27.10
N ALA A 533 -11.79 -24.73 27.07
CA ALA A 533 -11.70 -23.31 27.32
C ALA A 533 -12.54 -22.82 28.51
N THR A 534 -12.68 -23.63 29.55
CA THR A 534 -13.48 -23.30 30.75
C THR A 534 -13.00 -22.05 31.50
N ARG A 535 -11.76 -21.61 31.28
CA ARG A 535 -11.21 -20.34 31.80
C ARG A 535 -11.97 -19.12 31.31
N LEU A 536 -12.68 -19.20 30.17
CA LEU A 536 -13.46 -18.10 29.60
C LEU A 536 -14.91 -18.04 30.12
N GLN A 537 -15.34 -18.92 31.05
CA GLN A 537 -16.71 -18.88 31.58
C GLN A 537 -17.09 -17.56 32.25
N GLY A 538 -16.11 -16.83 32.79
CA GLY A 538 -16.31 -15.51 33.39
C GLY A 538 -16.38 -14.35 32.38
N ALA A 539 -16.07 -14.56 31.10
CA ALA A 539 -16.00 -13.53 30.07
C ALA A 539 -17.31 -13.35 29.27
N GLY A 540 -18.44 -13.85 29.77
CA GLY A 540 -19.75 -13.76 29.13
C GLY A 540 -20.11 -15.00 28.28
N GLU A 541 -21.02 -14.82 27.33
CA GLU A 541 -21.51 -15.92 26.46
C GLU A 541 -20.52 -16.23 25.34
N VAL A 542 -19.27 -16.55 25.71
CA VAL A 542 -18.22 -16.87 24.73
C VAL A 542 -18.44 -18.27 24.17
N ALA A 543 -18.30 -18.43 22.86
CA ALA A 543 -18.22 -19.70 22.15
C ALA A 543 -16.93 -19.75 21.34
N GLY A 544 -16.28 -20.90 21.23
CA GLY A 544 -15.01 -20.96 20.50
C GLY A 544 -14.40 -22.34 20.37
N LYS A 545 -13.16 -22.41 19.93
CA LYS A 545 -12.37 -23.61 19.77
C LYS A 545 -10.90 -23.35 20.08
N THR A 546 -10.31 -24.19 20.89
CA THR A 546 -8.87 -24.22 21.19
C THR A 546 -8.10 -25.00 20.12
N GLY A 547 -6.86 -24.60 19.89
CA GLY A 547 -5.95 -25.31 18.99
C GLY A 547 -4.54 -25.38 19.54
N THR A 548 -3.96 -26.58 19.49
CA THR A 548 -2.54 -26.82 19.68
C THR A 548 -2.02 -27.36 18.35
N ALA A 549 -1.13 -26.62 17.69
CA ALA A 549 -0.61 -26.96 16.37
C ALA A 549 0.86 -27.33 16.49
N GLN A 550 1.14 -28.64 16.52
CA GLN A 550 2.51 -29.15 16.57
C GLN A 550 3.22 -28.95 15.22
N TYR A 551 4.52 -28.68 15.26
CA TYR A 551 5.33 -28.49 14.07
C TYR A 551 6.80 -28.92 14.29
N GLY A 552 7.58 -28.98 13.18
CA GLY A 552 8.95 -29.48 13.22
C GLY A 552 9.01 -30.98 13.56
N ASP A 553 9.73 -31.32 14.59
CA ASP A 553 9.83 -32.69 15.11
C ASP A 553 8.68 -33.07 16.06
N GLY A 554 7.69 -32.17 16.23
CA GLY A 554 6.54 -32.37 17.13
C GLY A 554 6.76 -31.92 18.57
N SER A 555 7.96 -31.47 18.94
CA SER A 555 8.27 -30.98 20.30
C SER A 555 7.81 -29.52 20.52
N ARG A 556 7.56 -28.76 19.45
CA ARG A 556 7.11 -27.36 19.46
C ARG A 556 5.66 -27.26 18.99
N ALA A 557 4.92 -26.32 19.57
CA ALA A 557 3.54 -26.10 19.18
C ALA A 557 3.14 -24.64 19.26
N HIS A 558 2.35 -24.19 18.28
CA HIS A 558 1.61 -22.93 18.34
C HIS A 558 0.34 -23.09 19.17
N GLY A 559 -0.02 -22.05 19.91
CA GLY A 559 -1.27 -21.98 20.65
C GLY A 559 -2.29 -21.11 19.91
N TRP A 560 -3.48 -21.66 19.71
CA TRP A 560 -4.59 -20.99 19.06
C TRP A 560 -5.84 -20.94 19.94
N PHE A 561 -6.60 -19.86 19.78
CA PHE A 561 -8.00 -19.81 20.15
C PHE A 561 -8.78 -19.01 19.09
N ILE A 562 -9.91 -19.57 18.64
CA ILE A 562 -10.88 -18.83 17.83
C ILE A 562 -12.21 -18.81 18.55
N GLY A 563 -12.93 -17.71 18.47
CA GLY A 563 -14.22 -17.63 19.14
C GLY A 563 -14.98 -16.35 18.82
N TYR A 564 -16.15 -16.26 19.44
CA TYR A 564 -16.97 -15.07 19.36
C TYR A 564 -17.75 -14.86 20.66
N ARG A 565 -18.14 -13.61 20.89
CA ARG A 565 -19.05 -13.17 21.93
C ARG A 565 -19.96 -12.09 21.33
N ASP A 566 -21.25 -12.30 21.39
CA ASP A 566 -22.24 -11.40 20.74
C ASP A 566 -21.89 -11.20 19.24
N ASP A 567 -21.76 -9.98 18.77
CA ASP A 567 -21.40 -9.62 17.39
C ASP A 567 -19.90 -9.28 17.24
N LEU A 568 -19.05 -9.99 17.97
CA LEU A 568 -17.60 -9.87 17.94
C LEU A 568 -16.97 -11.24 17.82
N ALA A 569 -16.39 -11.57 16.67
CA ALA A 569 -15.59 -12.77 16.44
C ALA A 569 -14.11 -12.42 16.40
N PHE A 570 -13.25 -13.36 16.82
CA PHE A 570 -11.82 -13.12 16.85
C PHE A 570 -11.01 -14.43 16.78
N ALA A 571 -9.76 -14.28 16.39
CA ALA A 571 -8.75 -15.33 16.44
C ALA A 571 -7.50 -14.82 17.17
N VAL A 572 -6.94 -15.70 17.99
CA VAL A 572 -5.66 -15.50 18.68
C VAL A 572 -4.69 -16.58 18.23
N LEU A 573 -3.47 -16.16 17.91
CA LEU A 573 -2.34 -17.06 17.68
C LEU A 573 -1.14 -16.60 18.51
N ILE A 574 -0.51 -17.54 19.22
CA ILE A 574 0.80 -17.36 19.86
C ILE A 574 1.73 -18.42 19.31
N THR A 575 2.82 -18.02 18.66
CA THR A 575 3.82 -18.97 18.18
C THR A 575 4.60 -19.57 19.34
N ASP A 576 4.99 -20.83 19.22
CA ASP A 576 5.78 -21.52 20.26
C ASP A 576 5.20 -21.48 21.69
N ALA A 577 3.87 -21.41 21.78
CA ALA A 577 3.18 -21.35 23.07
C ALA A 577 3.18 -22.69 23.84
N GLY A 578 3.59 -23.80 23.18
CA GLY A 578 3.58 -25.14 23.75
C GLY A 578 2.19 -25.79 23.85
N SER A 579 1.14 -24.99 24.09
CA SER A 579 -0.26 -25.44 24.16
C SER A 579 -1.24 -24.32 23.81
N SER A 580 -2.53 -24.61 23.73
CA SER A 580 -3.60 -23.62 23.55
C SER A 580 -3.87 -22.75 24.79
N GLY A 581 -3.39 -23.15 25.98
CA GLY A 581 -3.65 -22.42 27.24
C GLY A 581 -3.34 -20.93 27.18
N PRO A 582 -2.12 -20.53 26.78
CA PRO A 582 -1.76 -19.11 26.65
C PRO A 582 -2.67 -18.31 25.70
N ALA A 583 -3.12 -18.92 24.60
CA ALA A 583 -4.03 -18.26 23.66
C ALA A 583 -5.45 -18.08 24.24
N VAL A 584 -5.90 -19.03 25.10
CA VAL A 584 -7.16 -18.91 25.84
C VAL A 584 -7.06 -17.80 26.90
N ASP A 585 -5.93 -17.71 27.60
CA ASP A 585 -5.71 -16.65 28.61
C ASP A 585 -5.68 -15.27 27.93
N LEU A 586 -4.96 -15.12 26.82
CA LEU A 586 -4.94 -13.89 26.02
C LEU A 586 -6.35 -13.50 25.52
N ALA A 587 -7.14 -14.47 25.05
CA ALA A 587 -8.53 -14.23 24.67
C ALA A 587 -9.37 -13.71 25.86
N GLY A 588 -9.13 -14.22 27.07
CA GLY A 588 -9.74 -13.71 28.29
C GLY A 588 -9.35 -12.27 28.60
N ASP A 589 -8.06 -11.95 28.52
CA ASP A 589 -7.55 -10.59 28.73
C ASP A 589 -8.12 -9.61 27.72
N PHE A 590 -8.18 -9.99 26.43
CA PHE A 590 -8.83 -9.21 25.38
C PHE A 590 -10.30 -8.92 25.70
N LEU A 591 -11.09 -9.97 25.99
CA LEU A 591 -12.53 -9.84 26.25
C LEU A 591 -12.85 -9.04 27.51
N ASN A 592 -11.99 -9.11 28.54
CA ASN A 592 -12.10 -8.33 29.77
C ASN A 592 -11.65 -6.87 29.59
N GLY A 593 -10.83 -6.60 28.58
CA GLY A 593 -10.38 -5.25 28.21
C GLY A 593 -11.38 -4.42 27.41
N LEU A 594 -12.48 -5.05 26.97
CA LEU A 594 -13.60 -4.43 26.25
C LEU A 594 -14.64 -3.89 27.24
#